data_0390610f91d18bfb4bd2611698120bfc
#
_entry.id   0390610f91d18bfb4bd2611698120bfc
#
_cell.length_a   1.000
_cell.length_b   1.000
_cell.length_c   1.000
_cell.angle_alpha   90.00
_cell.angle_beta   90.00
_cell.angle_gamma   90.00
#
_symmetry.space_group_name_H-M   'P 1'
#
loop_
_entity.id
_entity.type
_entity.pdbx_description
1 polymer ?
#
loop_
_entity_poly.entity_id
_entity_poly.type
_entity_poly.pdbx_seq_one_letter_code
_entity_poly.pdbx_strand_id
1 'polypeptide(L)' 'HXQGTFTSDYSKYLDERAAQDFVQWLLDGGPSSGAPPPSCG' A
#
# COMPACT_ATOMS: atom_id res chain seq x y z
N HIS A 1 10.63 19.62 13.05
CA HIS A 1 10.61 18.93 13.05
C HIS A 1 11.27 18.18 12.62
N UNK A 2 11.97 17.44 12.39
CA UNK A 2 12.19 17.11 12.29
C UNK A 2 12.35 16.74 12.39
N GLN A 3 12.49 16.31 13.03
CA GLN A 3 12.76 15.54 13.83
C GLN A 3 12.62 14.24 13.35
N GLY A 4 12.90 13.30 13.72
CA GLY A 4 12.82 11.96 13.29
C GLY A 4 11.61 11.69 12.43
N THR A 5 10.98 12.70 12.08
CA THR A 5 9.81 12.52 11.25
C THR A 5 10.15 12.13 9.85
N PHE A 6 11.36 12.28 9.48
CA PHE A 6 11.68 11.94 8.11
C PHE A 6 11.44 10.46 7.85
N THR A 7 11.70 9.62 8.81
CA THR A 7 11.43 8.20 8.62
C THR A 7 9.95 7.95 8.63
N SER A 8 9.26 8.65 9.45
CA SER A 8 7.82 8.50 9.52
C SER A 8 7.17 8.86 8.21
N ASP A 9 7.69 9.89 7.59
CA ASP A 9 7.14 10.35 6.34
C ASP A 9 7.29 9.29 5.26
N TYR A 10 8.44 8.69 5.20
CA TYR A 10 8.70 7.67 4.20
C TYR A 10 7.81 6.45 4.44
N SER A 11 7.72 6.03 5.68
CA SER A 11 6.87 4.90 6.01
C SER A 11 5.43 5.17 5.70
N LYS A 12 5.00 6.39 5.96
CA LYS A 12 3.62 6.76 5.69
C LYS A 12 3.35 6.71 4.21
N TYR A 13 4.29 7.17 3.42
CA TYR A 13 4.12 7.15 1.97
C TYR A 13 3.98 5.72 1.47
N LEU A 14 4.83 4.83 1.96
CA LEU A 14 4.78 3.44 1.55
C LEU A 14 3.48 2.80 1.99
N ASP A 15 3.04 3.15 3.17
CA ASP A 15 1.80 2.60 3.69
C ASP A 15 0.61 3.03 2.83
N GLU A 16 0.58 4.28 2.47
CA GLU A 16 -0.50 4.79 1.64
C GLU A 16 -0.43 4.18 0.25
N ARG A 17 0.76 3.99 -0.24
CA ARG A 17 0.93 3.40 -1.55
C ARG A 17 0.41 1.98 -1.56
N ALA A 18 0.72 1.23 -0.51
CA ALA A 18 0.24 -0.13 -0.39
C ALA A 18 -1.27 -0.17 -0.31
N ALA A 19 -1.85 0.75 0.41
CA ALA A 19 -3.29 0.79 0.54
C ALA A 19 -3.94 1.08 -0.81
N GLN A 20 -3.34 1.98 -1.56
CA GLN A 20 -3.87 2.31 -2.88
C GLN A 20 -3.79 1.11 -3.80
N ASP A 21 -2.69 0.41 -3.76
CA ASP A 21 -2.54 -0.77 -4.58
C ASP A 21 -3.55 -1.84 -4.20
N PHE A 22 -3.79 -1.96 -2.92
CA PHE A 22 -4.73 -2.94 -2.43
C PHE A 22 -6.14 -2.61 -2.91
N VAL A 23 -6.51 -1.36 -2.82
CA VAL A 23 -7.84 -0.93 -3.27
C VAL A 23 -7.98 -1.17 -4.76
N GLN A 24 -6.96 -0.86 -5.51
CA GLN A 24 -7.00 -1.07 -6.95
C GLN A 24 -7.18 -2.56 -7.26
N TRP A 25 -6.48 -3.39 -6.52
CA TRP A 25 -6.58 -4.82 -6.70
C TRP A 25 -8.01 -5.29 -6.43
N LEU A 26 -8.62 -4.78 -5.39
CA LEU A 26 -9.99 -5.15 -5.07
C LEU A 26 -10.96 -4.70 -6.17
N LEU A 27 -10.76 -3.51 -6.67
CA LEU A 27 -11.61 -2.99 -7.74
C LEU A 27 -11.45 -3.80 -9.01
N ASP A 28 -10.26 -4.30 -9.21
CA ASP A 28 -9.97 -5.08 -10.40
C ASP A 28 -10.51 -6.50 -10.30
N GLY A 29 -11.06 -6.86 -9.18
CA GLY A 29 -11.58 -8.20 -9.02
C GLY A 29 -11.17 -8.86 -7.73
N GLY A 30 -10.16 -8.34 -7.07
CA GLY A 30 -9.70 -8.92 -5.82
C GLY A 30 -9.32 -10.37 -5.99
N PRO A 31 -9.69 -11.20 -5.04
CA PRO A 31 -9.39 -12.63 -5.14
C PRO A 31 -10.02 -13.29 -6.36
N SER A 32 -11.07 -12.72 -6.85
CA SER A 32 -11.73 -13.28 -8.02
C SER A 32 -10.97 -13.05 -9.30
N SER A 33 -10.09 -12.08 -9.31
CA SER A 33 -9.34 -11.79 -10.51
C SER A 33 -8.24 -12.80 -10.76
N GLY A 34 -7.91 -13.56 -9.76
CA GLY A 34 -6.85 -14.53 -9.90
C GLY A 34 -5.48 -13.95 -9.64
N ALA A 35 -5.40 -12.67 -9.40
CA ALA A 35 -4.12 -12.03 -9.14
C ALA A 35 -3.84 -11.98 -7.65
N PRO A 36 -2.58 -12.10 -7.25
CA PRO A 36 -2.24 -12.03 -5.84
C PRO A 36 -2.35 -10.62 -5.30
N PRO A 37 -2.60 -10.48 -4.00
CA PRO A 37 -2.69 -9.15 -3.41
C PRO A 37 -1.34 -8.43 -3.47
N PRO A 38 -1.36 -7.13 -3.60
CA PRO A 38 -0.12 -6.36 -3.75
C PRO A 38 0.69 -6.31 -2.47
N SER A 39 0.09 -6.57 -1.35
CA SER A 39 0.84 -6.51 -0.11
C SER A 39 1.37 -7.87 0.30
N CYS A 40 1.63 -8.69 -0.62
CA CYS A 40 2.11 -10.00 -0.31
C CYS A 40 3.53 -9.92 0.10
N GLY A 41 4.01 -9.74 1.00
CA GLY A 41 5.39 -9.56 1.36
C GLY A 41 6.30 -10.75 1.22
#